data_946324f4eda6667e3c7f360ce1fb5251
#
_entry.id   946324f4eda6667e3c7f360ce1fb5251
#
_cell.length_a   1.000
_cell.length_b   1.000
_cell.length_c   1.000
_cell.angle_alpha   90.00
_cell.angle_beta   90.00
_cell.angle_gamma   90.00
#
_symmetry.space_group_name_H-M   'P 1'
#
loop_
_entity.id
_entity.type
_entity.pdbx_description
1 polymer ?
#
loop_
_entity_poly.entity_id
_entity_poly.type
_entity_poly.pdbx_seq_one_letter_code
_entity_poly.pdbx_strand_id
1 'polypeptide(L)'
;MITAAPEPRQPVPRPAPRWQQAWRDAVRDPRELLSSLGLDALAGRVSDEAAAQFPLRVPRGFVARMRHGDPHDPLLRQVLPLDDEMRPATGYGLDAVGDGAARTGTGVIQKYRGRALLVATGSCAINCRYCFRRHFPYSDETAAREGWREAVALIRADTGVEEVLLSGGDPLSRSNAKLAELTDALAEIPPLRRLRIHSRLPVVLPERIEDGLLAWLAGLPWPVTLVIHANHANEFDDSVDAALGRLRGAGVHLLNQAVLLRGVNDDVEALADLSERGFAAGVLPYYLHQLDRVAGAAHFEVDDARAKTLHAALAARLSGYLVPRLVREVAGDTGKRPL
;
A
#
# COMPACT_ATOMS: atom_id res chain seq x y z
N MET A 1 -56.72 -1.20 -32.75
CA MET A 1 -55.79 -0.29 -32.06
C MET A 1 -54.74 -1.15 -31.40
N ILE A 2 -53.52 -1.14 -31.94
CA ILE A 2 -52.38 -1.86 -31.37
C ILE A 2 -51.67 -0.87 -30.42
N THR A 3 -51.81 -1.08 -29.11
CA THR A 3 -51.09 -0.33 -28.10
C THR A 3 -49.64 -0.78 -28.10
N ALA A 4 -48.73 0.13 -28.48
CA ALA A 4 -47.29 -0.11 -28.39
C ALA A 4 -46.88 -0.34 -26.93
N ALA A 5 -46.09 -1.39 -26.68
CA ALA A 5 -45.53 -1.68 -25.39
C ALA A 5 -44.58 -0.54 -24.97
N PRO A 6 -44.54 -0.12 -23.70
CA PRO A 6 -43.64 0.92 -23.24
C PRO A 6 -42.17 0.47 -23.42
N GLU A 7 -41.35 1.34 -24.00
CA GLU A 7 -39.91 1.09 -24.13
C GLU A 7 -39.28 0.85 -22.74
N PRO A 8 -38.34 -0.11 -22.62
CA PRO A 8 -37.64 -0.35 -21.36
C PRO A 8 -36.83 0.90 -20.98
N ARG A 9 -37.12 1.44 -19.80
CA ARG A 9 -36.36 2.57 -19.22
C ARG A 9 -34.90 2.18 -19.11
N GLN A 10 -34.01 2.94 -19.74
CA GLN A 10 -32.58 2.78 -19.55
C GLN A 10 -32.25 2.98 -18.06
N PRO A 11 -31.43 2.09 -17.45
CA PRO A 11 -31.04 2.25 -16.05
C PRO A 11 -30.27 3.57 -15.89
N VAL A 12 -30.75 4.43 -15.01
CA VAL A 12 -30.05 5.66 -14.63
C VAL A 12 -28.70 5.26 -14.01
N PRO A 13 -27.57 5.74 -14.53
CA PRO A 13 -26.27 5.40 -13.98
C PRO A 13 -26.24 5.82 -12.50
N ARG A 14 -25.97 4.88 -11.60
CA ARG A 14 -25.74 5.24 -10.19
C ARG A 14 -24.49 6.13 -10.12
N PRO A 15 -24.52 7.23 -9.37
CA PRO A 15 -23.32 8.07 -9.19
C PRO A 15 -22.18 7.20 -8.68
N ALA A 16 -20.97 7.41 -9.23
CA ALA A 16 -19.79 6.67 -8.80
C ALA A 16 -19.55 6.89 -7.30
N PRO A 17 -19.11 5.85 -6.55
CA PRO A 17 -18.74 6.01 -5.14
C PRO A 17 -17.77 7.18 -4.93
N ARG A 18 -17.91 7.90 -3.83
CA ARG A 18 -17.08 9.10 -3.52
C ARG A 18 -15.58 8.85 -3.70
N TRP A 19 -15.09 7.68 -3.24
CA TRP A 19 -13.68 7.32 -3.36
C TRP A 19 -13.21 7.16 -4.81
N GLN A 20 -14.08 6.67 -5.72
CA GLN A 20 -13.71 6.55 -7.14
C GLN A 20 -13.62 7.92 -7.81
N GLN A 21 -14.42 8.90 -7.37
CA GLN A 21 -14.28 10.27 -7.82
C GLN A 21 -12.97 10.86 -7.31
N ALA A 22 -12.68 10.78 -6.00
CA ALA A 22 -11.44 11.26 -5.41
C ALA A 22 -10.18 10.59 -6.04
N TRP A 23 -10.30 9.31 -6.44
CA TRP A 23 -9.27 8.60 -7.21
C TRP A 23 -9.05 9.23 -8.59
N ARG A 24 -10.12 9.58 -9.32
CA ARG A 24 -10.01 10.22 -10.65
C ARG A 24 -9.43 11.62 -10.56
N ASP A 25 -9.77 12.34 -9.51
CA ASP A 25 -9.37 13.74 -9.26
C ASP A 25 -7.95 13.86 -8.65
N ALA A 26 -7.24 12.74 -8.49
CA ALA A 26 -5.86 12.72 -8.01
C ALA A 26 -4.95 13.56 -8.91
N VAL A 27 -4.02 14.29 -8.29
CA VAL A 27 -2.98 15.06 -8.97
C VAL A 27 -2.06 14.10 -9.72
N ARG A 28 -1.76 14.42 -11.00
CA ARG A 28 -0.93 13.60 -11.87
C ARG A 28 0.23 14.36 -12.51
N ASP A 29 0.18 15.68 -12.50
CA ASP A 29 1.27 16.53 -12.95
C ASP A 29 2.11 16.97 -11.75
N PRO A 30 3.42 16.67 -11.74
CA PRO A 30 4.32 17.13 -10.67
C PRO A 30 4.37 18.66 -10.55
N ARG A 31 4.21 19.41 -11.64
CA ARG A 31 4.22 20.86 -11.62
C ARG A 31 2.94 21.43 -11.01
N GLU A 32 1.76 20.80 -11.31
CA GLU A 32 0.50 21.12 -10.62
C GLU A 32 0.64 20.89 -9.10
N LEU A 33 1.26 19.75 -8.69
CA LEU A 33 1.50 19.46 -7.28
C LEU A 33 2.34 20.56 -6.63
N LEU A 34 3.48 20.93 -7.23
CA LEU A 34 4.38 21.95 -6.68
C LEU A 34 3.70 23.32 -6.61
N SER A 35 2.97 23.73 -7.65
CA SER A 35 2.24 25.00 -7.66
C SER A 35 1.17 25.05 -6.57
N SER A 36 0.43 23.96 -6.36
CA SER A 36 -0.56 23.87 -5.28
C SER A 36 0.03 24.01 -3.87
N LEU A 37 1.34 23.75 -3.73
CA LEU A 37 2.08 23.87 -2.48
C LEU A 37 2.91 25.17 -2.38
N GLY A 38 2.86 26.06 -3.37
CA GLY A 38 3.69 27.26 -3.42
C GLY A 38 5.18 26.97 -3.61
N LEU A 39 5.51 25.89 -4.30
CA LEU A 39 6.87 25.38 -4.49
C LEU A 39 7.32 25.43 -5.96
N ASP A 40 6.82 26.39 -6.76
CA ASP A 40 7.12 26.51 -8.18
C ASP A 40 8.63 26.58 -8.49
N ALA A 41 9.42 27.12 -7.56
CA ALA A 41 10.89 27.16 -7.67
C ALA A 41 11.54 25.77 -7.77
N LEU A 42 10.86 24.70 -7.33
CA LEU A 42 11.34 23.33 -7.44
C LEU A 42 11.01 22.67 -8.79
N ALA A 43 10.24 23.31 -9.66
CA ALA A 43 9.83 22.74 -10.95
C ALA A 43 11.03 22.28 -11.81
N GLY A 44 12.17 22.98 -11.71
CA GLY A 44 13.42 22.61 -12.40
C GLY A 44 14.12 21.36 -11.86
N ARG A 45 13.68 20.82 -10.72
CA ARG A 45 14.22 19.57 -10.12
C ARG A 45 13.35 18.35 -10.43
N VAL A 46 12.19 18.55 -11.03
CA VAL A 46 11.31 17.46 -11.44
C VAL A 46 11.93 16.72 -12.62
N SER A 47 12.06 15.42 -12.50
CA SER A 47 12.51 14.56 -13.58
C SER A 47 11.33 14.11 -14.44
N ASP A 48 11.27 14.62 -15.67
CA ASP A 48 10.27 14.16 -16.65
C ASP A 48 10.50 12.68 -17.02
N GLU A 49 11.75 12.21 -17.02
CA GLU A 49 12.10 10.81 -17.27
C GLU A 49 11.62 9.90 -16.13
N ALA A 50 11.88 10.25 -14.87
CA ALA A 50 11.37 9.51 -13.73
C ALA A 50 9.83 9.52 -13.67
N ALA A 51 9.19 10.62 -14.04
CA ALA A 51 7.74 10.73 -14.13
C ALA A 51 7.16 9.87 -15.27
N ALA A 52 7.87 9.74 -16.40
CA ALA A 52 7.45 8.88 -17.51
C ALA A 52 7.58 7.37 -17.16
N GLN A 53 8.67 6.97 -16.48
CA GLN A 53 8.89 5.58 -16.05
C GLN A 53 7.90 5.15 -14.95
N PHE A 54 7.60 6.04 -14.01
CA PHE A 54 6.69 5.77 -12.90
C PHE A 54 5.83 7.02 -12.65
N PRO A 55 4.65 7.15 -13.30
CA PRO A 55 3.86 8.37 -13.30
C PRO A 55 3.44 8.85 -11.91
N LEU A 56 3.38 10.16 -11.70
CA LEU A 56 2.82 10.72 -10.48
C LEU A 56 1.32 10.38 -10.39
N ARG A 57 0.90 9.97 -9.21
CA ARG A 57 -0.50 9.94 -8.78
C ARG A 57 -0.57 10.19 -7.29
N VAL A 58 -1.29 11.23 -6.88
CA VAL A 58 -1.44 11.61 -5.46
C VAL A 58 -2.87 12.10 -5.23
N PRO A 59 -3.66 11.45 -4.35
CA PRO A 59 -4.99 11.94 -3.98
C PRO A 59 -4.92 13.34 -3.35
N ARG A 60 -5.88 14.20 -3.68
CA ARG A 60 -5.92 15.59 -3.18
C ARG A 60 -6.01 15.67 -1.66
N GLY A 61 -6.69 14.71 -0.99
CA GLY A 61 -6.69 14.61 0.46
C GLY A 61 -5.31 14.35 1.05
N PHE A 62 -4.44 13.61 0.36
CA PHE A 62 -3.05 13.43 0.78
C PHE A 62 -2.22 14.70 0.55
N VAL A 63 -2.45 15.42 -0.56
CA VAL A 63 -1.80 16.72 -0.83
C VAL A 63 -2.17 17.75 0.24
N ALA A 64 -3.43 17.78 0.68
CA ALA A 64 -3.90 18.72 1.70
C ALA A 64 -3.20 18.57 3.07
N ARG A 65 -2.53 17.43 3.33
CA ARG A 65 -1.73 17.19 4.54
C ARG A 65 -0.26 17.59 4.40
N MET A 66 0.17 17.96 3.19
CA MET A 66 1.52 18.47 2.94
C MET A 66 1.64 19.92 3.42
N ARG A 67 2.80 20.31 3.91
CA ARG A 67 3.07 21.68 4.36
C ARG A 67 3.30 22.58 3.17
N HIS A 68 2.48 23.63 3.05
CA HIS A 68 2.65 24.66 2.01
C HIS A 68 3.98 25.38 2.21
N GLY A 69 4.74 25.56 1.13
CA GLY A 69 6.04 26.26 1.13
C GLY A 69 7.22 25.45 1.71
N ASP A 70 7.00 24.19 2.12
CA ASP A 70 8.08 23.35 2.67
C ASP A 70 8.64 22.38 1.62
N PRO A 71 9.84 22.65 1.04
CA PRO A 71 10.46 21.76 0.05
C PRO A 71 10.96 20.42 0.65
N HIS A 72 10.98 20.31 1.98
CA HIS A 72 11.42 19.14 2.71
C HIS A 72 10.25 18.37 3.35
N ASP A 73 9.01 18.73 3.01
CA ASP A 73 7.83 18.04 3.54
C ASP A 73 7.94 16.52 3.36
N PRO A 74 7.80 15.71 4.42
CA PRO A 74 8.00 14.25 4.36
C PRO A 74 6.97 13.54 3.50
N LEU A 75 5.79 14.11 3.27
CA LEU A 75 4.77 13.52 2.41
C LEU A 75 5.08 13.82 0.94
N LEU A 76 5.49 15.06 0.62
CA LEU A 76 5.93 15.47 -0.72
C LEU A 76 7.10 14.61 -1.20
N ARG A 77 8.11 14.39 -0.36
CA ARG A 77 9.29 13.59 -0.68
C ARG A 77 8.96 12.16 -1.11
N GLN A 78 7.88 11.59 -0.58
CA GLN A 78 7.48 10.22 -0.90
C GLN A 78 6.87 10.08 -2.31
N VAL A 79 6.50 11.19 -2.98
CA VAL A 79 5.72 11.14 -4.22
C VAL A 79 6.30 11.96 -5.37
N LEU A 80 7.13 12.97 -5.09
CA LEU A 80 7.68 13.86 -6.11
C LEU A 80 8.78 13.16 -6.92
N PRO A 81 8.65 13.01 -8.26
CA PRO A 81 9.69 12.44 -9.11
C PRO A 81 10.86 13.42 -9.24
N LEU A 82 12.06 12.97 -8.86
CA LEU A 82 13.29 13.77 -8.88
C LEU A 82 14.36 13.12 -9.74
N ASP A 83 15.33 13.90 -10.23
CA ASP A 83 16.48 13.43 -10.99
C ASP A 83 17.35 12.41 -10.22
N ASP A 84 17.30 12.45 -8.89
CA ASP A 84 17.99 11.49 -8.04
C ASP A 84 17.57 10.03 -8.31
N GLU A 85 16.35 9.80 -8.83
CA GLU A 85 15.86 8.46 -9.18
C GLU A 85 16.55 7.87 -10.41
N MET A 86 17.07 8.73 -11.28
CA MET A 86 17.73 8.33 -12.51
C MET A 86 19.21 7.97 -12.30
N ARG A 87 19.75 8.18 -11.09
CA ARG A 87 21.14 7.84 -10.76
C ARG A 87 21.28 6.34 -10.53
N PRO A 88 22.13 5.64 -11.34
CA PRO A 88 22.42 4.23 -11.08
C PRO A 88 23.04 4.05 -9.70
N ALA A 89 22.62 2.99 -8.99
CA ALA A 89 23.19 2.66 -7.69
C ALA A 89 23.56 1.17 -7.63
N THR A 90 24.77 0.88 -7.16
CA THR A 90 25.26 -0.51 -7.04
C THR A 90 24.38 -1.30 -6.07
N GLY A 91 23.97 -2.50 -6.48
CA GLY A 91 23.13 -3.39 -5.68
C GLY A 91 21.63 -3.07 -5.74
N TYR A 92 21.21 -2.15 -6.62
CA TYR A 92 19.80 -1.86 -6.90
C TYR A 92 19.37 -2.53 -8.22
N GLY A 93 18.20 -3.16 -8.21
CA GLY A 93 17.70 -3.92 -9.36
C GLY A 93 16.20 -3.73 -9.60
N LEU A 94 15.67 -4.40 -10.63
CA LEU A 94 14.25 -4.29 -10.96
C LEU A 94 13.34 -5.17 -10.07
N ASP A 95 13.89 -6.27 -9.52
CA ASP A 95 13.23 -7.18 -8.57
C ASP A 95 14.02 -7.23 -7.27
N ALA A 96 13.78 -6.25 -6.41
CA ALA A 96 14.55 -6.04 -5.17
C ALA A 96 14.36 -7.15 -4.13
N VAL A 97 13.26 -7.89 -4.20
CA VAL A 97 12.84 -8.85 -3.16
C VAL A 97 12.66 -10.27 -3.68
N GLY A 98 12.99 -10.53 -4.96
CA GLY A 98 12.90 -11.86 -5.57
C GLY A 98 11.45 -12.33 -5.77
N ASP A 99 10.52 -11.43 -6.04
CA ASP A 99 9.13 -11.79 -6.32
C ASP A 99 9.03 -12.69 -7.56
N GLY A 100 9.85 -12.44 -8.59
CA GLY A 100 9.88 -13.24 -9.82
C GLY A 100 10.23 -14.70 -9.59
N ALA A 101 11.24 -14.99 -8.77
CA ALA A 101 11.66 -16.35 -8.45
C ALA A 101 10.70 -17.08 -7.49
N ALA A 102 9.89 -16.34 -6.74
CA ALA A 102 8.92 -16.87 -5.77
C ALA A 102 7.51 -17.09 -6.35
N ARG A 103 7.33 -16.88 -7.66
CA ARG A 103 6.05 -17.13 -8.33
C ARG A 103 5.76 -18.62 -8.42
N THR A 104 4.53 -18.99 -8.09
CA THR A 104 4.00 -20.36 -8.24
C THR A 104 2.95 -20.46 -9.34
N GLY A 105 2.48 -19.32 -9.85
CA GLY A 105 1.54 -19.15 -10.96
C GLY A 105 1.17 -17.70 -11.15
N THR A 106 0.26 -17.42 -12.09
CA THR A 106 -0.11 -16.05 -12.44
C THR A 106 -0.66 -15.30 -11.25
N GLY A 107 0.09 -14.28 -10.80
CA GLY A 107 -0.29 -13.43 -9.68
C GLY A 107 -0.24 -14.12 -8.30
N VAL A 108 0.39 -15.28 -8.17
CA VAL A 108 0.56 -16.00 -6.91
C VAL A 108 2.05 -16.05 -6.55
N ILE A 109 2.39 -15.52 -5.38
CA ILE A 109 3.76 -15.49 -4.85
C ILE A 109 3.80 -16.23 -3.52
N GLN A 110 4.69 -17.22 -3.39
CA GLN A 110 4.90 -17.99 -2.16
C GLN A 110 6.36 -17.95 -1.74
N LYS A 111 6.69 -17.05 -0.81
CA LYS A 111 8.05 -16.94 -0.22
C LYS A 111 8.17 -17.72 1.08
N TYR A 112 7.08 -17.86 1.81
CA TYR A 112 7.09 -18.35 3.17
C TYR A 112 6.09 -19.50 3.34
N ARG A 113 6.46 -20.47 4.16
CA ARG A 113 5.58 -21.61 4.48
C ARG A 113 4.26 -21.12 5.08
N GLY A 114 3.17 -21.77 4.70
CA GLY A 114 1.83 -21.58 5.29
C GLY A 114 1.07 -20.37 4.76
N ARG A 115 1.62 -19.62 3.78
CA ARG A 115 0.93 -18.43 3.24
C ARG A 115 1.23 -18.21 1.76
N ALA A 116 0.21 -17.70 1.07
CA ALA A 116 0.29 -17.27 -0.31
C ALA A 116 -0.07 -15.78 -0.43
N LEU A 117 0.69 -15.04 -1.23
CA LEU A 117 0.39 -13.66 -1.58
C LEU A 117 -0.26 -13.63 -2.95
N LEU A 118 -1.40 -12.97 -3.06
CA LEU A 118 -2.09 -12.70 -4.32
C LEU A 118 -1.82 -11.27 -4.78
N VAL A 119 -1.29 -11.13 -5.98
CA VAL A 119 -1.19 -9.86 -6.70
C VAL A 119 -2.58 -9.54 -7.25
N ALA A 120 -3.40 -8.88 -6.44
CA ALA A 120 -4.82 -8.66 -6.75
C ALA A 120 -5.02 -7.67 -7.91
N THR A 121 -4.10 -6.72 -8.09
CA THR A 121 -4.17 -5.66 -9.09
C THR A 121 -2.82 -4.99 -9.26
N GLY A 122 -2.60 -4.31 -10.39
CA GLY A 122 -1.48 -3.39 -10.59
C GLY A 122 -1.80 -1.92 -10.26
N SER A 123 -3.04 -1.62 -9.87
CA SER A 123 -3.47 -0.22 -9.65
C SER A 123 -3.22 0.23 -8.21
N CYS A 124 -2.74 1.49 -8.05
CA CYS A 124 -2.59 2.18 -6.77
C CYS A 124 -3.24 3.55 -6.81
N ALA A 125 -3.79 4.03 -5.67
CA ALA A 125 -4.28 5.40 -5.53
C ALA A 125 -3.14 6.41 -5.48
N ILE A 126 -1.97 5.99 -5.01
CA ILE A 126 -0.76 6.78 -4.90
C ILE A 126 0.43 5.99 -5.43
N ASN A 127 1.33 6.65 -6.14
CA ASN A 127 2.56 6.04 -6.65
C ASN A 127 3.75 6.49 -5.79
N CYS A 128 4.13 5.65 -4.83
CA CYS A 128 5.22 5.92 -3.89
C CYS A 128 6.58 5.78 -4.58
N ARG A 129 7.44 6.78 -4.51
CA ARG A 129 8.75 6.77 -5.21
C ARG A 129 9.72 5.68 -4.71
N TYR A 130 9.50 5.17 -3.50
CA TYR A 130 10.23 4.06 -2.90
C TYR A 130 9.57 2.69 -3.13
N CYS A 131 8.55 2.57 -3.98
CA CYS A 131 7.82 1.33 -4.21
C CYS A 131 8.73 0.24 -4.79
N PHE A 132 8.94 -0.85 -4.05
CA PHE A 132 9.79 -1.96 -4.49
C PHE A 132 9.24 -2.73 -5.70
N ARG A 133 7.93 -2.61 -5.97
CA ARG A 133 7.24 -3.19 -7.13
C ARG A 133 7.01 -2.20 -8.27
N ARG A 134 7.74 -1.08 -8.32
CA ARG A 134 7.57 -0.07 -9.37
C ARG A 134 7.87 -0.60 -10.79
N HIS A 135 8.65 -1.67 -10.89
CA HIS A 135 9.01 -2.35 -12.14
C HIS A 135 8.32 -3.72 -12.31
N PHE A 136 7.38 -4.08 -11.42
CA PHE A 136 6.70 -5.37 -11.48
C PHE A 136 5.80 -5.47 -12.71
N PRO A 137 5.80 -6.58 -13.48
CA PRO A 137 5.04 -6.74 -14.72
C PRO A 137 3.56 -7.03 -14.45
N TYR A 138 2.83 -6.07 -13.92
CA TYR A 138 1.43 -6.22 -13.52
C TYR A 138 0.47 -6.59 -14.65
N SER A 139 0.79 -6.22 -15.91
CA SER A 139 0.00 -6.60 -17.08
C SER A 139 -0.15 -8.12 -17.23
N ASP A 140 0.91 -8.85 -16.87
CA ASP A 140 1.00 -10.29 -17.05
C ASP A 140 0.78 -11.05 -15.74
N GLU A 141 1.01 -10.40 -14.62
CA GLU A 141 1.12 -11.00 -13.29
C GLU A 141 0.04 -10.49 -12.32
N THR A 142 -1.22 -10.60 -12.72
CA THR A 142 -2.34 -10.24 -11.84
C THR A 142 -3.26 -11.43 -11.63
N ALA A 143 -3.46 -11.85 -10.38
CA ALA A 143 -4.31 -12.99 -10.01
C ALA A 143 -5.78 -12.84 -10.43
N ALA A 144 -6.26 -11.60 -10.65
CA ALA A 144 -7.61 -11.32 -11.15
C ALA A 144 -7.80 -11.66 -12.63
N ARG A 145 -6.74 -11.99 -13.35
CA ARG A 145 -6.81 -12.48 -14.71
C ARG A 145 -7.65 -13.77 -14.73
N GLU A 146 -8.53 -13.93 -15.71
CA GLU A 146 -9.45 -15.08 -15.81
C GLU A 146 -10.35 -15.32 -14.58
N GLY A 147 -10.67 -14.27 -13.81
CA GLY A 147 -11.61 -14.37 -12.70
C GLY A 147 -11.10 -15.20 -11.52
N TRP A 148 -9.81 -15.07 -11.16
CA TRP A 148 -9.18 -15.71 -9.99
C TRP A 148 -9.00 -17.24 -10.06
N ARG A 149 -9.51 -17.91 -11.11
CA ARG A 149 -9.59 -19.39 -11.17
C ARG A 149 -8.25 -20.08 -10.98
N GLU A 150 -7.21 -19.63 -11.67
CA GLU A 150 -5.87 -20.21 -11.55
C GLU A 150 -5.33 -20.01 -10.13
N ALA A 151 -5.38 -18.79 -9.62
CA ALA A 151 -4.86 -18.46 -8.29
C ALA A 151 -5.56 -19.24 -7.17
N VAL A 152 -6.89 -19.36 -7.23
CA VAL A 152 -7.69 -20.16 -6.28
C VAL A 152 -7.36 -21.65 -6.38
N ALA A 153 -7.18 -22.17 -7.61
CA ALA A 153 -6.81 -23.57 -7.82
C ALA A 153 -5.42 -23.90 -7.24
N LEU A 154 -4.43 -23.02 -7.41
CA LEU A 154 -3.10 -23.17 -6.83
C LEU A 154 -3.14 -23.17 -5.29
N ILE A 155 -3.88 -22.25 -4.69
CA ILE A 155 -4.01 -22.21 -3.21
C ILE A 155 -4.75 -23.48 -2.71
N ARG A 156 -5.78 -23.93 -3.40
CA ARG A 156 -6.52 -25.15 -3.04
C ARG A 156 -5.66 -26.41 -3.11
N ALA A 157 -4.73 -26.46 -4.06
CA ALA A 157 -3.80 -27.58 -4.23
C ALA A 157 -2.73 -27.66 -3.14
N ASP A 158 -2.36 -26.53 -2.51
CA ASP A 158 -1.41 -26.48 -1.41
C ASP A 158 -2.11 -26.49 -0.05
N THR A 159 -2.32 -27.67 0.50
CA THR A 159 -2.98 -27.89 1.80
C THR A 159 -2.19 -27.30 2.99
N GLY A 160 -0.96 -26.85 2.78
CA GLY A 160 -0.15 -26.17 3.79
C GLY A 160 -0.46 -24.70 3.94
N VAL A 161 -1.22 -24.07 3.00
CA VAL A 161 -1.56 -22.65 3.05
C VAL A 161 -2.72 -22.41 4.01
N GLU A 162 -2.44 -21.69 5.10
CA GLU A 162 -3.43 -21.29 6.11
C GLU A 162 -3.78 -19.79 6.06
N GLU A 163 -2.98 -19.00 5.36
CA GLU A 163 -3.15 -17.53 5.25
C GLU A 163 -3.00 -17.06 3.82
N VAL A 164 -3.95 -16.25 3.37
CA VAL A 164 -3.85 -15.53 2.10
C VAL A 164 -3.60 -14.05 2.38
N LEU A 165 -2.64 -13.48 1.63
CA LEU A 165 -2.32 -12.06 1.64
C LEU A 165 -2.79 -11.43 0.34
N LEU A 166 -3.66 -10.43 0.40
CA LEU A 166 -3.97 -9.58 -0.74
C LEU A 166 -2.99 -8.42 -0.80
N SER A 167 -2.32 -8.28 -1.95
CA SER A 167 -1.29 -7.26 -2.20
C SER A 167 -1.23 -6.94 -3.71
N GLY A 168 -0.06 -6.54 -4.20
CA GLY A 168 0.20 -6.20 -5.60
C GLY A 168 0.46 -4.72 -5.77
N GLY A 169 -0.40 -4.02 -6.50
CA GLY A 169 -0.61 -2.58 -6.35
C GLY A 169 -1.32 -2.38 -5.02
N ASP A 170 -2.54 -1.87 -5.02
CA ASP A 170 -3.31 -1.81 -3.78
C ASP A 170 -4.62 -2.60 -3.95
N PRO A 171 -4.83 -3.70 -3.23
CA PRO A 171 -5.99 -4.58 -3.41
C PRO A 171 -7.32 -3.87 -3.15
N LEU A 172 -7.37 -2.86 -2.26
CA LEU A 172 -8.59 -2.09 -2.01
C LEU A 172 -8.96 -1.14 -3.17
N SER A 173 -8.13 -1.03 -4.19
CA SER A 173 -8.51 -0.36 -5.45
C SER A 173 -9.52 -1.15 -6.28
N ARG A 174 -9.72 -2.43 -5.97
CA ARG A 174 -10.76 -3.25 -6.59
C ARG A 174 -12.16 -2.87 -6.06
N SER A 175 -13.19 -3.13 -6.85
CA SER A 175 -14.57 -3.00 -6.38
C SER A 175 -14.90 -4.07 -5.33
N ASN A 176 -15.85 -3.76 -4.44
CA ASN A 176 -16.29 -4.71 -3.41
C ASN A 176 -16.80 -6.02 -4.03
N ALA A 177 -17.50 -5.95 -5.16
CA ALA A 177 -17.98 -7.13 -5.86
C ALA A 177 -16.84 -8.05 -6.33
N LYS A 178 -15.71 -7.48 -6.81
CA LYS A 178 -14.54 -8.26 -7.21
C LYS A 178 -13.76 -8.83 -6.02
N LEU A 179 -13.74 -8.13 -4.90
CA LEU A 179 -13.17 -8.64 -3.65
C LEU A 179 -14.03 -9.78 -3.08
N ALA A 180 -15.35 -9.63 -3.09
CA ALA A 180 -16.29 -10.67 -2.67
C ALA A 180 -16.16 -11.93 -3.54
N GLU A 181 -16.17 -11.81 -4.88
CA GLU A 181 -15.97 -12.93 -5.81
C GLU A 181 -14.70 -13.75 -5.45
N LEU A 182 -13.59 -13.09 -5.14
CA LEU A 182 -12.37 -13.76 -4.72
C LEU A 182 -12.53 -14.44 -3.36
N THR A 183 -13.05 -13.72 -2.36
CA THR A 183 -13.14 -14.25 -0.99
C THR A 183 -14.15 -15.36 -0.85
N ASP A 184 -15.24 -15.34 -1.63
CA ASP A 184 -16.22 -16.44 -1.69
C ASP A 184 -15.56 -17.72 -2.21
N ALA A 185 -14.75 -17.62 -3.28
CA ALA A 185 -14.00 -18.76 -3.82
C ALA A 185 -12.91 -19.28 -2.84
N LEU A 186 -12.28 -18.39 -2.08
CA LEU A 186 -11.29 -18.77 -1.06
C LEU A 186 -11.96 -19.40 0.17
N ALA A 187 -13.20 -19.01 0.51
CA ALA A 187 -13.94 -19.55 1.65
C ALA A 187 -14.24 -21.05 1.53
N GLU A 188 -14.23 -21.57 0.31
CA GLU A 188 -14.39 -23.01 0.02
C GLU A 188 -13.12 -23.82 0.28
N ILE A 189 -12.01 -23.22 0.73
CA ILE A 189 -10.72 -23.88 0.96
C ILE A 189 -10.54 -24.14 2.46
N PRO A 190 -10.73 -25.38 2.98
CA PRO A 190 -10.80 -25.66 4.41
C PRO A 190 -9.55 -25.29 5.23
N PRO A 191 -8.31 -25.41 4.69
CA PRO A 191 -7.11 -25.03 5.45
C PRO A 191 -6.98 -23.54 5.76
N LEU A 192 -7.68 -22.65 5.01
CA LEU A 192 -7.57 -21.22 5.20
C LEU A 192 -8.19 -20.77 6.53
N ARG A 193 -7.43 -20.02 7.32
CA ARG A 193 -7.81 -19.56 8.66
C ARG A 193 -7.73 -18.04 8.83
N ARG A 194 -7.06 -17.33 7.93
CA ARG A 194 -6.77 -15.89 8.05
C ARG A 194 -6.70 -15.22 6.69
N LEU A 195 -7.22 -14.01 6.65
CA LEU A 195 -7.01 -13.10 5.52
C LEU A 195 -6.20 -11.89 5.99
N ARG A 196 -5.14 -11.55 5.23
CA ARG A 196 -4.39 -10.33 5.45
C ARG A 196 -4.42 -9.45 4.21
N ILE A 197 -4.65 -8.17 4.41
CA ILE A 197 -4.73 -7.17 3.34
C ILE A 197 -3.63 -6.15 3.57
N HIS A 198 -2.80 -5.92 2.56
CA HIS A 198 -1.80 -4.85 2.55
C HIS A 198 -2.32 -3.70 1.70
N SER A 199 -2.60 -2.56 2.32
CA SER A 199 -3.19 -1.43 1.62
C SER A 199 -2.72 -0.10 2.20
N ARG A 200 -2.43 0.85 1.32
CA ARG A 200 -2.18 2.25 1.69
C ARG A 200 -3.45 3.11 1.58
N LEU A 201 -4.54 2.58 0.97
CA LEU A 201 -5.76 3.34 0.74
C LEU A 201 -6.38 3.93 2.02
N PRO A 202 -6.44 3.24 3.17
CA PRO A 202 -7.02 3.84 4.38
C PRO A 202 -6.33 5.14 4.79
N VAL A 203 -5.04 5.29 4.45
CA VAL A 203 -4.23 6.48 4.74
C VAL A 203 -4.34 7.53 3.63
N VAL A 204 -4.21 7.13 2.36
CA VAL A 204 -4.08 8.09 1.25
C VAL A 204 -5.40 8.46 0.59
N LEU A 205 -6.44 7.64 0.79
CA LEU A 205 -7.78 7.81 0.22
C LEU A 205 -8.82 7.24 1.21
N PRO A 206 -8.99 7.84 2.40
CA PRO A 206 -9.84 7.32 3.47
C PRO A 206 -11.31 7.17 3.06
N GLU A 207 -11.78 7.86 2.03
CA GLU A 207 -13.11 7.71 1.44
C GLU A 207 -13.38 6.30 0.90
N ARG A 208 -12.31 5.50 0.68
CA ARG A 208 -12.45 4.09 0.29
C ARG A 208 -13.07 3.23 1.39
N ILE A 209 -12.97 3.66 2.64
CA ILE A 209 -13.53 2.94 3.77
C ILE A 209 -15.02 3.31 3.91
N GLU A 210 -15.81 2.84 2.94
CA GLU A 210 -17.24 3.06 2.83
C GLU A 210 -18.05 1.84 3.30
N ASP A 211 -19.37 2.01 3.47
CA ASP A 211 -20.24 0.99 4.09
C ASP A 211 -20.20 -0.37 3.38
N GLY A 212 -20.11 -0.36 2.04
CA GLY A 212 -20.04 -1.60 1.26
C GLY A 212 -18.73 -2.37 1.48
N LEU A 213 -17.60 -1.67 1.67
CA LEU A 213 -16.34 -2.29 2.05
C LEU A 213 -16.41 -2.90 3.46
N LEU A 214 -16.97 -2.15 4.41
CA LEU A 214 -17.11 -2.62 5.79
C LEU A 214 -18.05 -3.82 5.89
N ALA A 215 -19.14 -3.80 5.15
CA ALA A 215 -20.07 -4.94 5.07
C ALA A 215 -19.38 -6.19 4.50
N TRP A 216 -18.55 -6.03 3.45
CA TRP A 216 -17.76 -7.13 2.92
C TRP A 216 -16.78 -7.67 3.97
N LEU A 217 -16.01 -6.80 4.64
CA LEU A 217 -15.03 -7.22 5.67
C LEU A 217 -15.70 -7.94 6.84
N ALA A 218 -16.81 -7.42 7.33
CA ALA A 218 -17.56 -8.02 8.44
C ALA A 218 -18.22 -9.36 8.10
N GLY A 219 -18.49 -9.62 6.80
CA GLY A 219 -19.07 -10.87 6.32
C GLY A 219 -18.06 -11.98 6.05
N LEU A 220 -16.75 -11.72 6.18
CA LEU A 220 -15.71 -12.72 5.92
C LEU A 220 -15.68 -13.80 7.01
N PRO A 221 -15.46 -15.08 6.65
CA PRO A 221 -15.46 -16.18 7.63
C PRO A 221 -14.17 -16.26 8.47
N TRP A 222 -13.19 -15.40 8.19
CA TRP A 222 -11.89 -15.41 8.88
C TRP A 222 -11.63 -14.13 9.65
N PRO A 223 -10.79 -14.16 10.69
CA PRO A 223 -10.17 -12.95 11.22
C PRO A 223 -9.41 -12.21 10.11
N VAL A 224 -9.63 -10.91 10.00
CA VAL A 224 -8.99 -10.05 9.01
C VAL A 224 -7.95 -9.16 9.67
N THR A 225 -6.73 -9.18 9.13
CA THR A 225 -5.69 -8.23 9.47
C THR A 225 -5.46 -7.30 8.28
N LEU A 226 -5.63 -6.00 8.48
CA LEU A 226 -5.26 -4.99 7.51
C LEU A 226 -3.97 -4.31 7.94
N VAL A 227 -2.93 -4.46 7.13
CA VAL A 227 -1.63 -3.80 7.33
C VAL A 227 -1.66 -2.52 6.49
N ILE A 228 -1.77 -1.38 7.18
CA ILE A 228 -1.66 -0.07 6.52
C ILE A 228 -0.21 0.27 6.26
N HIS A 229 0.02 1.25 5.38
CA HIS A 229 1.35 1.77 5.08
C HIS A 229 1.36 3.27 5.32
N ALA A 230 1.94 3.69 6.44
CA ALA A 230 2.24 5.08 6.78
C ALA A 230 3.70 5.17 7.22
N ASN A 231 4.42 6.18 6.73
CA ASN A 231 5.84 6.42 7.03
C ASN A 231 6.06 7.63 7.92
N HIS A 232 5.06 8.49 8.09
CA HIS A 232 5.18 9.71 8.88
C HIS A 232 3.87 10.04 9.60
N ALA A 233 3.94 10.65 10.79
CA ALA A 233 2.77 11.04 11.58
C ALA A 233 1.85 12.02 10.83
N ASN A 234 2.40 12.88 9.97
CA ASN A 234 1.63 13.83 9.15
C ASN A 234 0.71 13.15 8.12
N GLU A 235 0.82 11.84 7.90
CA GLU A 235 -0.10 11.09 7.04
C GLU A 235 -1.47 10.87 7.69
N PHE A 236 -1.63 11.18 8.98
CA PHE A 236 -2.86 10.99 9.75
C PHE A 236 -3.54 12.34 9.99
N ASP A 237 -4.82 12.41 9.66
CA ASP A 237 -5.74 13.49 9.98
C ASP A 237 -7.08 12.91 10.47
N ASP A 238 -8.04 13.77 10.77
CA ASP A 238 -9.36 13.35 11.26
C ASP A 238 -10.08 12.40 10.30
N SER A 239 -9.87 12.54 8.99
CA SER A 239 -10.49 11.68 7.97
C SER A 239 -9.90 10.27 7.98
N VAL A 240 -8.58 10.17 8.19
CA VAL A 240 -7.87 8.90 8.36
C VAL A 240 -8.28 8.24 9.67
N ASP A 241 -8.34 9.00 10.77
CA ASP A 241 -8.78 8.49 12.08
C ASP A 241 -10.20 7.91 12.01
N ALA A 242 -11.11 8.63 11.37
CA ALA A 242 -12.48 8.17 11.16
C ALA A 242 -12.53 6.86 10.35
N ALA A 243 -11.74 6.76 9.27
CA ALA A 243 -11.64 5.56 8.44
C ALA A 243 -11.08 4.36 9.21
N LEU A 244 -10.01 4.55 9.99
CA LEU A 244 -9.40 3.51 10.82
C LEU A 244 -10.32 3.08 11.96
N GLY A 245 -11.04 4.04 12.58
CA GLY A 245 -12.07 3.77 13.58
C GLY A 245 -13.20 2.89 13.06
N ARG A 246 -13.65 3.14 11.81
CA ARG A 246 -14.67 2.32 11.13
C ARG A 246 -14.19 0.91 10.84
N LEU A 247 -12.93 0.74 10.39
CA LEU A 247 -12.33 -0.59 10.16
C LEU A 247 -12.25 -1.39 11.46
N ARG A 248 -11.83 -0.76 12.57
CA ARG A 248 -11.83 -1.40 13.91
C ARG A 248 -13.22 -1.79 14.36
N GLY A 249 -14.21 -0.91 14.15
CA GLY A 249 -15.62 -1.20 14.42
C GLY A 249 -16.18 -2.38 13.64
N ALA A 250 -15.61 -2.69 12.46
CA ALA A 250 -15.90 -3.88 11.67
C ALA A 250 -15.11 -5.13 12.10
N GLY A 251 -14.35 -5.09 13.20
CA GLY A 251 -13.59 -6.23 13.72
C GLY A 251 -12.23 -6.47 13.04
N VAL A 252 -11.73 -5.52 12.25
CA VAL A 252 -10.44 -5.65 11.55
C VAL A 252 -9.28 -5.32 12.49
N HIS A 253 -8.28 -6.20 12.55
CA HIS A 253 -7.01 -5.93 13.22
C HIS A 253 -6.14 -5.01 12.37
N LEU A 254 -5.72 -3.85 12.94
CA LEU A 254 -4.93 -2.84 12.23
C LEU A 254 -3.47 -2.86 12.66
N LEU A 255 -2.60 -3.02 11.69
CA LEU A 255 -1.15 -2.96 11.87
C LEU A 255 -0.56 -1.92 10.90
N ASN A 256 0.55 -1.26 11.28
CA ASN A 256 1.32 -0.42 10.37
C ASN A 256 2.64 -1.07 9.99
N GLN A 257 2.97 -1.08 8.69
CA GLN A 257 4.33 -1.29 8.23
C GLN A 257 4.85 -0.02 7.56
N ALA A 258 5.98 0.48 8.06
CA ALA A 258 6.68 1.61 7.52
C ALA A 258 7.97 1.18 6.82
N VAL A 259 8.48 2.02 5.93
CA VAL A 259 9.83 1.91 5.36
C VAL A 259 10.68 3.02 5.95
N LEU A 260 11.90 2.70 6.38
CA LEU A 260 12.88 3.70 6.84
C LEU A 260 13.45 4.43 5.62
N LEU A 261 13.19 5.72 5.52
CA LEU A 261 13.46 6.55 4.34
C LEU A 261 14.21 7.81 4.73
N ARG A 262 15.36 8.04 4.09
CA ARG A 262 16.16 9.25 4.28
C ARG A 262 15.35 10.51 3.94
N GLY A 263 15.34 11.45 4.88
CA GLY A 263 14.64 12.73 4.76
C GLY A 263 13.12 12.61 4.83
N VAL A 264 12.59 11.48 5.30
CA VAL A 264 11.17 11.28 5.60
C VAL A 264 10.97 10.95 7.07
N ASN A 265 11.66 9.90 7.56
CA ASN A 265 11.53 9.40 8.94
C ASN A 265 12.86 8.85 9.50
N ASP A 266 14.00 9.33 9.03
CA ASP A 266 15.34 8.87 9.43
C ASP A 266 15.88 9.58 10.70
N ASP A 267 14.97 9.94 11.57
CA ASP A 267 15.26 10.43 12.93
C ASP A 267 14.32 9.79 13.98
N VAL A 268 14.74 9.84 15.24
CA VAL A 268 14.03 9.17 16.35
C VAL A 268 12.68 9.83 16.65
N GLU A 269 12.60 11.16 16.53
CA GLU A 269 11.35 11.90 16.79
C GLU A 269 10.28 11.50 15.79
N ALA A 270 10.59 11.53 14.48
CA ALA A 270 9.65 11.17 13.43
C ALA A 270 9.16 9.71 13.56
N LEU A 271 10.04 8.77 13.95
CA LEU A 271 9.67 7.37 14.19
C LEU A 271 8.81 7.19 15.44
N ALA A 272 9.12 7.93 16.52
CA ALA A 272 8.34 7.89 17.75
C ALA A 272 6.95 8.50 17.51
N ASP A 273 6.88 9.67 16.87
CA ASP A 273 5.63 10.33 16.54
C ASP A 273 4.74 9.47 15.63
N LEU A 274 5.34 8.75 14.67
CA LEU A 274 4.60 7.81 13.82
C LEU A 274 3.98 6.67 14.64
N SER A 275 4.74 6.09 15.57
CA SER A 275 4.26 4.99 16.42
C SER A 275 3.15 5.45 17.37
N GLU A 276 3.35 6.57 18.07
CA GLU A 276 2.37 7.16 19.00
C GLU A 276 1.10 7.60 18.24
N ARG A 277 1.26 8.26 17.10
CA ARG A 277 0.14 8.73 16.28
C ARG A 277 -0.67 7.59 15.70
N GLY A 278 0.01 6.54 15.20
CA GLY A 278 -0.64 5.32 14.73
C GLY A 278 -1.42 4.62 15.84
N PHE A 279 -0.81 4.50 17.02
CA PHE A 279 -1.45 3.88 18.18
C PHE A 279 -2.69 4.66 18.65
N ALA A 280 -2.61 5.99 18.68
CA ALA A 280 -3.76 6.85 18.99
C ALA A 280 -4.92 6.64 18.00
N ALA A 281 -4.63 6.37 16.71
CA ALA A 281 -5.60 6.00 15.70
C ALA A 281 -6.05 4.51 15.78
N GLY A 282 -5.50 3.73 16.74
CA GLY A 282 -5.83 2.33 16.98
C GLY A 282 -5.11 1.35 16.06
N VAL A 283 -3.93 1.71 15.59
CA VAL A 283 -3.07 0.90 14.73
C VAL A 283 -1.80 0.53 15.49
N LEU A 284 -1.47 -0.75 15.58
CA LEU A 284 -0.23 -1.20 16.22
C LEU A 284 0.94 -1.14 15.23
N PRO A 285 2.11 -0.64 15.65
CA PRO A 285 3.35 -0.76 14.88
C PRO A 285 3.68 -2.24 14.65
N TYR A 286 4.04 -2.58 13.40
CA TYR A 286 4.36 -3.96 13.05
C TYR A 286 5.79 -4.10 12.55
N TYR A 287 6.07 -3.52 11.38
CA TYR A 287 7.41 -3.53 10.81
C TYR A 287 7.91 -2.11 10.51
N LEU A 288 9.21 -1.90 10.75
CA LEU A 288 10.01 -0.87 10.12
C LEU A 288 10.93 -1.59 9.12
N HIS A 289 10.60 -1.51 7.84
CA HIS A 289 11.40 -2.11 6.78
C HIS A 289 12.61 -1.25 6.47
N GLN A 290 13.76 -1.88 6.39
CA GLN A 290 14.86 -1.29 5.63
C GLN A 290 14.44 -1.18 4.16
N LEU A 291 14.88 -0.12 3.47
CA LEU A 291 14.53 0.11 2.06
C LEU A 291 14.91 -1.10 1.21
N ASP A 292 13.96 -1.60 0.44
CA ASP A 292 14.24 -2.60 -0.58
C ASP A 292 15.01 -1.96 -1.75
N ARG A 293 16.12 -2.56 -2.17
CA ARG A 293 17.05 -1.98 -3.15
C ARG A 293 16.51 -2.08 -4.57
N VAL A 294 15.44 -1.35 -4.84
CA VAL A 294 14.84 -1.23 -6.17
C VAL A 294 15.45 -0.06 -6.94
N ALA A 295 15.71 -0.24 -8.23
CA ALA A 295 16.20 0.82 -9.10
C ALA A 295 15.28 2.04 -9.05
N GLY A 296 15.85 3.24 -8.88
CA GLY A 296 15.14 4.49 -8.72
C GLY A 296 14.81 4.90 -7.27
N ALA A 297 15.17 4.08 -6.25
CA ALA A 297 14.86 4.41 -4.86
C ALA A 297 16.10 4.69 -3.98
N ALA A 298 17.32 4.60 -4.52
CA ALA A 298 18.56 4.65 -3.75
C ALA A 298 18.75 5.93 -2.92
N HIS A 299 18.20 7.05 -3.37
CA HIS A 299 18.28 8.33 -2.66
C HIS A 299 17.55 8.33 -1.31
N PHE A 300 16.67 7.34 -1.07
CA PHE A 300 16.01 7.12 0.23
C PHE A 300 16.78 6.19 1.17
N GLU A 301 17.92 5.62 0.75
CA GLU A 301 18.60 4.63 1.58
C GLU A 301 19.13 5.24 2.89
N VAL A 302 18.85 4.55 3.99
CA VAL A 302 19.49 4.73 5.31
C VAL A 302 20.33 3.49 5.54
N ASP A 303 21.62 3.66 5.85
CA ASP A 303 22.51 2.53 6.06
C ASP A 303 22.15 1.71 7.32
N ASP A 304 22.63 0.47 7.38
CA ASP A 304 22.26 -0.48 8.45
C ASP A 304 22.75 -0.03 9.84
N ALA A 305 23.90 0.62 9.92
CA ALA A 305 24.42 1.09 11.21
C ALA A 305 23.53 2.21 11.76
N ARG A 306 23.16 3.16 10.91
CA ARG A 306 22.21 4.23 11.27
C ARG A 306 20.84 3.68 11.61
N ALA A 307 20.30 2.72 10.82
CA ALA A 307 19.01 2.09 11.09
C ALA A 307 18.97 1.41 12.46
N LYS A 308 20.01 0.65 12.81
CA LYS A 308 20.14 0.02 14.13
C LYS A 308 20.24 1.03 15.26
N THR A 309 21.00 2.11 15.07
CA THR A 309 21.12 3.19 16.06
C THR A 309 19.77 3.86 16.30
N LEU A 310 19.03 4.19 15.24
CA LEU A 310 17.69 4.77 15.33
C LEU A 310 16.70 3.84 16.05
N HIS A 311 16.72 2.56 15.70
CA HIS A 311 15.84 1.57 16.31
C HIS A 311 16.15 1.34 17.80
N ALA A 312 17.43 1.30 18.18
CA ALA A 312 17.84 1.21 19.59
C ALA A 312 17.40 2.42 20.38
N ALA A 313 17.56 3.64 19.82
CA ALA A 313 17.10 4.88 20.45
C ALA A 313 15.57 4.92 20.59
N LEU A 314 14.83 4.43 19.57
CA LEU A 314 13.39 4.31 19.62
C LEU A 314 12.93 3.32 20.71
N ALA A 315 13.60 2.18 20.84
CA ALA A 315 13.33 1.18 21.87
C ALA A 315 13.63 1.66 23.29
N ALA A 316 14.62 2.57 23.46
CA ALA A 316 14.90 3.21 24.74
C ALA A 316 13.85 4.27 25.13
N ARG A 317 13.10 4.78 24.16
CA ARG A 317 12.11 5.87 24.34
C ARG A 317 10.68 5.39 24.52
N LEU A 318 10.27 4.37 23.77
CA LEU A 318 8.88 3.91 23.70
C LEU A 318 8.66 2.60 24.48
N SER A 319 7.43 2.39 24.92
CA SER A 319 6.99 1.09 25.39
C SER A 319 7.16 0.01 24.31
N GLY A 320 7.57 -1.19 24.68
CA GLY A 320 7.96 -2.24 23.73
C GLY A 320 6.91 -2.58 22.66
N TYR A 321 5.61 -2.45 22.97
CA TYR A 321 4.53 -2.69 21.99
C TYR A 321 4.38 -1.56 20.95
N LEU A 322 5.02 -0.41 21.16
CA LEU A 322 5.07 0.72 20.22
C LEU A 322 6.34 0.70 19.35
N VAL A 323 7.26 -0.24 19.58
CA VAL A 323 8.48 -0.37 18.80
C VAL A 323 8.27 -1.37 17.68
N PRO A 324 8.25 -0.95 16.40
CA PRO A 324 8.12 -1.86 15.27
C PRO A 324 9.36 -2.75 15.15
N ARG A 325 9.22 -3.94 14.60
CA ARG A 325 10.37 -4.81 14.30
C ARG A 325 11.16 -4.23 13.12
N LEU A 326 12.42 -3.90 13.34
CA LEU A 326 13.33 -3.50 12.25
C LEU A 326 13.72 -4.74 11.45
N VAL A 327 13.38 -4.76 10.16
CA VAL A 327 13.54 -5.94 9.30
C VAL A 327 13.99 -5.58 7.89
N ARG A 328 14.58 -6.57 7.21
CA ARG A 328 14.85 -6.54 5.76
C ARG A 328 14.17 -7.73 5.08
N GLU A 329 13.62 -7.52 3.89
CA GLU A 329 13.27 -8.60 2.99
C GLU A 329 14.53 -9.09 2.28
N VAL A 330 14.78 -10.39 2.30
CA VAL A 330 15.91 -11.01 1.59
C VAL A 330 15.37 -12.15 0.74
N ALA A 331 15.65 -12.11 -0.55
CA ALA A 331 15.21 -13.16 -1.48
C ALA A 331 15.75 -14.53 -1.03
N GLY A 332 14.86 -15.53 -0.98
CA GLY A 332 15.18 -16.90 -0.56
C GLY A 332 15.22 -17.16 0.94
N ASP A 333 15.10 -16.14 1.80
CA ASP A 333 14.97 -16.36 3.25
C ASP A 333 13.60 -16.96 3.62
N THR A 334 13.56 -17.70 4.74
CA THR A 334 12.33 -18.31 5.27
C THR A 334 11.41 -17.32 6.00
N GLY A 335 11.82 -16.08 6.15
CA GLY A 335 11.09 -14.98 6.79
C GLY A 335 11.81 -13.66 6.64
N LYS A 336 11.17 -12.56 7.07
CA LYS A 336 11.84 -11.26 7.13
C LYS A 336 13.00 -11.32 8.11
N ARG A 337 14.18 -10.92 7.67
CA ARG A 337 15.40 -10.94 8.48
C ARG A 337 15.40 -9.76 9.45
N PRO A 338 15.45 -9.96 10.77
CA PRO A 338 15.73 -8.90 11.72
C PRO A 338 17.12 -8.29 11.49
N LEU A 339 17.30 -7.00 11.76
CA LEU A 339 18.56 -6.28 11.66
C LEU A 339 19.22 -6.03 13.00
#